data_c94d7b2694eecd6cf44c62481df3c843
#
_entry.id   c94d7b2694eecd6cf44c62481df3c843
#
_cell.length_a   1.000
_cell.length_b   1.000
_cell.length_c   1.000
_cell.angle_alpha   90.00
_cell.angle_beta   90.00
_cell.angle_gamma   90.00
#
_symmetry.space_group_name_H-M   'P 1'
#
loop_
_entity.id
_entity.type
_entity.pdbx_description
1 polymer ?
#
loop_
_entity_poly.entity_id
_entity_poly.type
_entity_poly.pdbx_seq_one_letter_code
_entity_poly.pdbx_strand_id
1 'polypeptide(L)'
;MLFGIRRQRGRASRTDVYTRYTPWENSGWFEGAMVFSCGEKDFCLDRNFRRGEEAVQLVCRTDGELLSVEDGDLSVLLGGISETVYENTASVGQMKSRTGEGLVYELRNYFSNYQGSQDGKLDIEKAERILKNRKREWAKIREEKENKQR
;
A
#
# COMPACT_ATOMS: atom_id res chain seq x y z
N MET A 1 -7.79 -5.36 7.12
CA MET A 1 -7.30 -4.77 8.39
C MET A 1 -5.84 -4.31 8.26
N LEU A 2 -4.87 -5.19 8.01
CA LEU A 2 -3.42 -4.82 7.99
C LEU A 2 -3.10 -3.64 7.06
N PHE A 3 -3.52 -3.69 5.81
CA PHE A 3 -3.19 -2.69 4.78
C PHE A 3 -4.26 -1.61 4.60
N GLY A 4 -5.35 -1.69 5.34
CA GLY A 4 -6.50 -0.79 5.18
C GLY A 4 -7.39 -1.17 3.99
N ILE A 5 -8.37 -0.32 3.70
CA ILE A 5 -9.26 -0.46 2.54
C ILE A 5 -9.18 0.82 1.73
N ARG A 6 -8.64 0.74 0.53
CA ARG A 6 -8.53 1.89 -0.37
C ARG A 6 -9.84 2.12 -1.11
N ARG A 7 -10.34 3.34 -1.06
CA ARG A 7 -11.52 3.77 -1.80
C ARG A 7 -11.14 4.25 -3.20
N GLN A 8 -11.85 3.76 -4.19
CA GLN A 8 -11.72 4.24 -5.56
C GLN A 8 -12.59 5.49 -5.79
N ARG A 9 -12.25 6.29 -6.81
CA ARG A 9 -13.01 7.50 -7.18
C ARG A 9 -13.84 7.26 -8.44
N GLY A 10 -14.89 8.07 -8.62
CA GLY A 10 -15.74 8.03 -9.80
C GLY A 10 -16.61 6.78 -9.90
N ARG A 11 -16.82 6.26 -11.10
CA ARG A 11 -17.67 5.08 -11.36
C ARG A 11 -17.17 3.82 -10.68
N ALA A 12 -15.86 3.66 -10.56
CA ALA A 12 -15.24 2.51 -9.92
C ALA A 12 -15.58 2.39 -8.40
N SER A 13 -15.97 3.49 -7.76
CA SER A 13 -16.35 3.49 -6.33
C SER A 13 -17.62 2.69 -6.04
N ARG A 14 -18.47 2.41 -7.05
CA ARG A 14 -19.72 1.66 -6.84
C ARG A 14 -19.51 0.17 -6.60
N THR A 15 -18.40 -0.38 -7.09
CA THR A 15 -18.08 -1.81 -7.05
C THR A 15 -16.73 -2.07 -6.37
N ASP A 16 -16.15 -1.05 -5.75
CA ASP A 16 -14.87 -1.19 -5.07
C ASP A 16 -14.99 -2.01 -3.77
N VAL A 17 -13.85 -2.39 -3.25
CA VAL A 17 -13.73 -3.18 -2.01
C VAL A 17 -14.32 -2.41 -0.83
N TYR A 18 -14.13 -1.08 -0.79
CA TYR A 18 -14.67 -0.23 0.27
C TYR A 18 -16.21 -0.32 0.33
N THR A 19 -16.89 -0.11 -0.80
CA THR A 19 -18.36 -0.16 -0.90
C THR A 19 -18.88 -1.56 -0.57
N ARG A 20 -18.15 -2.63 -0.96
CA ARG A 20 -18.52 -4.01 -0.68
C ARG A 20 -18.51 -4.33 0.82
N TYR A 21 -17.56 -3.77 1.56
CA TYR A 21 -17.43 -4.02 3.00
C TYR A 21 -18.09 -2.97 3.89
N THR A 22 -18.61 -1.88 3.31
CA THR A 22 -19.38 -0.91 4.09
C THR A 22 -20.62 -1.58 4.70
N PRO A 23 -20.84 -1.48 6.02
CA PRO A 23 -22.00 -2.03 6.66
C PRO A 23 -23.29 -1.42 6.10
N TRP A 24 -24.25 -2.27 5.72
CA TRP A 24 -25.51 -1.85 5.12
C TRP A 24 -26.58 -1.45 6.16
N GLU A 25 -26.58 -2.08 7.35
CA GLU A 25 -27.51 -1.76 8.42
C GLU A 25 -27.11 -0.49 9.18
N ASN A 26 -25.81 -0.29 9.42
CA ASN A 26 -25.31 0.87 10.16
C ASN A 26 -23.98 1.36 9.54
N SER A 27 -24.10 2.20 8.52
CA SER A 27 -22.94 2.83 7.87
C SER A 27 -22.15 3.79 8.79
N GLY A 28 -22.72 4.14 9.93
CA GLY A 28 -22.05 4.94 10.97
C GLY A 28 -21.03 4.13 11.79
N TRP A 29 -21.03 2.80 11.68
CA TRP A 29 -20.08 1.94 12.39
C TRP A 29 -19.31 1.10 11.40
N PHE A 30 -18.18 1.61 10.94
CA PHE A 30 -17.29 0.93 10.03
C PHE A 30 -15.87 0.96 10.58
N GLU A 31 -15.64 0.15 11.57
CA GLU A 31 -14.37 0.05 12.27
C GLU A 31 -14.03 -1.42 12.56
N GLY A 32 -12.80 -1.69 12.95
CA GLY A 32 -12.38 -3.00 13.35
C GLY A 32 -11.04 -2.97 14.07
N ALA A 33 -10.86 -3.94 14.95
CA ALA A 33 -9.63 -4.17 15.69
C ALA A 33 -9.04 -5.53 15.33
N MET A 34 -7.72 -5.62 15.35
CA MET A 34 -6.98 -6.86 15.15
C MET A 34 -5.81 -6.93 16.12
N VAL A 35 -5.69 -8.05 16.80
CA VAL A 35 -4.54 -8.35 17.65
C VAL A 35 -3.65 -9.36 16.94
N PHE A 36 -2.35 -9.12 16.93
CA PHE A 36 -1.35 -10.03 16.39
C PHE A 36 -0.07 -9.99 17.21
N SER A 37 0.68 -11.07 17.18
CA SER A 37 1.97 -11.18 17.87
C SER A 37 3.11 -11.06 16.86
N CYS A 38 4.15 -10.34 17.23
CA CYS A 38 5.40 -10.26 16.48
C CYS A 38 6.57 -10.43 17.45
N GLY A 39 7.30 -11.54 17.33
CA GLY A 39 8.28 -11.96 18.33
C GLY A 39 7.60 -12.25 19.67
N GLU A 40 8.08 -11.62 20.72
CA GLU A 40 7.54 -11.77 22.09
C GLU A 40 6.52 -10.69 22.48
N LYS A 41 6.15 -9.81 21.55
CA LYS A 41 5.23 -8.69 21.80
C LYS A 41 3.91 -8.87 21.08
N ASP A 42 2.84 -8.43 21.74
CA ASP A 42 1.50 -8.37 21.19
C ASP A 42 1.13 -6.95 20.78
N PHE A 43 0.54 -6.81 19.63
CA PHE A 43 0.13 -5.54 19.04
C PHE A 43 -1.36 -5.52 18.77
N CYS A 44 -2.00 -4.37 18.99
CA CYS A 44 -3.38 -4.10 18.61
C CYS A 44 -3.41 -3.04 17.53
N LEU A 45 -4.02 -3.37 16.41
CA LEU A 45 -4.25 -2.46 15.29
C LEU A 45 -5.73 -2.16 15.22
N ASP A 46 -6.10 -0.92 15.54
CA ASP A 46 -7.47 -0.39 15.43
C ASP A 46 -7.58 0.47 14.19
N ARG A 47 -8.65 0.28 13.42
CA ARG A 47 -8.95 1.10 12.24
C ARG A 47 -10.39 1.54 12.20
N ASN A 48 -10.58 2.83 11.99
CA ASN A 48 -11.84 3.41 11.60
C ASN A 48 -11.82 3.68 10.09
N PHE A 49 -12.77 3.10 9.36
CA PHE A 49 -12.90 3.23 7.90
C PHE A 49 -14.00 4.20 7.50
N ARG A 50 -14.65 4.87 8.46
CA ARG A 50 -15.74 5.83 8.17
C ARG A 50 -15.21 6.98 7.34
N ARG A 51 -15.99 7.33 6.32
CA ARG A 51 -15.65 8.43 5.43
C ARG A 51 -15.52 9.76 6.18
N GLY A 52 -14.36 10.39 6.06
CA GLY A 52 -14.05 11.66 6.71
C GLY A 52 -13.64 11.55 8.18
N GLU A 53 -13.61 10.31 8.70
CA GLU A 53 -13.17 10.00 10.07
C GLU A 53 -12.18 8.82 10.04
N GLU A 54 -11.54 8.61 8.89
CA GLU A 54 -10.55 7.54 8.75
C GLU A 54 -9.43 7.73 9.78
N ALA A 55 -9.22 6.73 10.60
CA ALA A 55 -8.17 6.73 11.62
C ALA A 55 -7.53 5.36 11.73
N VAL A 56 -6.27 5.34 12.12
CA VAL A 56 -5.53 4.12 12.41
C VAL A 56 -4.73 4.33 13.69
N GLN A 57 -4.76 3.34 14.57
CA GLN A 57 -4.00 3.32 15.81
C GLN A 57 -3.33 1.97 15.96
N LEU A 58 -2.04 1.97 16.26
CA LEU A 58 -1.24 0.77 16.52
C LEU A 58 -0.64 0.89 17.92
N VAL A 59 -0.96 -0.07 18.78
CA VAL A 59 -0.52 -0.08 20.18
C VAL A 59 0.18 -1.40 20.46
N CYS A 60 1.37 -1.35 21.02
CA CYS A 60 1.99 -2.51 21.65
C CYS A 60 1.28 -2.80 22.98
N ARG A 61 0.59 -3.92 23.09
CA ARG A 61 -0.14 -4.30 24.31
C ARG A 61 0.78 -4.75 25.43
N THR A 62 1.99 -5.17 25.10
CA THR A 62 2.95 -5.69 26.07
C THR A 62 3.56 -4.58 26.92
N ASP A 63 3.86 -3.43 26.32
CA ASP A 63 4.52 -2.29 26.99
C ASP A 63 3.71 -0.99 26.95
N GLY A 64 2.60 -0.98 26.23
CA GLY A 64 1.71 0.19 26.11
C GLY A 64 2.20 1.26 25.13
N GLU A 65 3.24 0.98 24.36
CA GLU A 65 3.80 1.92 23.38
C GLU A 65 2.85 2.17 22.22
N LEU A 66 2.64 3.45 21.87
CA LEU A 66 1.94 3.89 20.68
C LEU A 66 2.93 3.93 19.51
N LEU A 67 2.58 3.28 18.41
CA LEU A 67 3.39 3.18 17.21
C LEU A 67 2.74 3.96 16.06
N SER A 68 3.56 4.57 15.21
CA SER A 68 3.08 5.37 14.08
C SER A 68 2.98 4.51 12.81
N VAL A 69 1.76 4.28 12.36
CA VAL A 69 1.53 3.59 11.08
C VAL A 69 1.96 4.44 9.89
N GLU A 70 1.85 5.78 10.02
CA GLU A 70 2.24 6.73 8.97
C GLU A 70 3.76 6.77 8.77
N ASP A 71 4.53 6.67 9.85
CA ASP A 71 6.00 6.62 9.80
C ASP A 71 6.54 5.25 9.40
N GLY A 72 5.67 4.25 9.27
CA GLY A 72 6.02 2.95 8.72
C GLY A 72 6.27 1.85 9.76
N ASP A 73 6.00 2.07 11.04
CA ASP A 73 6.21 1.07 12.10
C ASP A 73 5.49 -0.25 11.81
N LEU A 74 4.25 -0.17 11.31
CA LEU A 74 3.52 -1.37 10.90
C LEU A 74 4.24 -2.13 9.77
N SER A 75 4.83 -1.42 8.81
CA SER A 75 5.59 -2.04 7.73
C SER A 75 6.84 -2.75 8.27
N VAL A 76 7.52 -2.16 9.24
CA VAL A 76 8.68 -2.78 9.90
C VAL A 76 8.26 -4.05 10.65
N LEU A 77 7.17 -4.01 11.41
CA LEU A 77 6.62 -5.17 12.13
C LEU A 77 6.22 -6.31 11.17
N LEU A 78 5.73 -5.98 9.98
CA LEU A 78 5.37 -6.94 8.93
C LEU A 78 6.59 -7.39 8.10
N GLY A 79 7.81 -6.98 8.45
CA GLY A 79 9.03 -7.32 7.70
C GLY A 79 9.11 -6.69 6.31
N GLY A 80 8.45 -5.56 6.08
CA GLY A 80 8.42 -4.88 4.80
C GLY A 80 7.56 -5.56 3.72
N ILE A 81 6.74 -6.54 4.10
CA ILE A 81 5.85 -7.24 3.15
C ILE A 81 4.79 -6.28 2.61
N SER A 82 4.67 -6.19 1.29
CA SER A 82 3.61 -5.43 0.64
C SER A 82 2.25 -6.13 0.72
N GLU A 83 1.16 -5.36 0.54
CA GLU A 83 -0.20 -5.90 0.44
C GLU A 83 -0.30 -6.98 -0.65
N THR A 84 0.33 -6.73 -1.81
CA THR A 84 0.34 -7.68 -2.94
C THR A 84 1.01 -8.99 -2.58
N VAL A 85 2.18 -8.94 -1.94
CA VAL A 85 2.89 -10.15 -1.50
C VAL A 85 2.06 -10.89 -0.46
N TYR A 86 1.53 -10.19 0.54
CA TYR A 86 0.70 -10.78 1.58
C TYR A 86 -0.54 -11.49 1.02
N GLU A 87 -1.28 -10.86 0.10
CA GLU A 87 -2.48 -11.44 -0.51
C GLU A 87 -2.21 -12.65 -1.42
N ASN A 88 -1.00 -12.77 -1.93
CA ASN A 88 -0.63 -13.89 -2.81
C ASN A 88 0.14 -15.01 -2.08
N THR A 89 0.52 -14.81 -0.82
CA THR A 89 1.30 -15.79 -0.05
C THR A 89 0.62 -16.21 1.25
N ALA A 90 0.36 -15.26 2.14
CA ALA A 90 -0.16 -15.53 3.48
C ALA A 90 -1.70 -15.53 3.54
N SER A 91 -2.36 -14.76 2.68
CA SER A 91 -3.82 -14.61 2.67
C SER A 91 -4.40 -14.88 1.29
N VAL A 92 -4.45 -16.16 0.92
CA VAL A 92 -5.03 -16.56 -0.37
C VAL A 92 -6.55 -16.53 -0.27
N GLY A 93 -7.17 -15.54 -0.91
CA GLY A 93 -8.61 -15.38 -0.96
C GLY A 93 -9.31 -16.51 -1.72
N GLN A 94 -10.57 -16.81 -1.38
CA GLN A 94 -11.38 -17.79 -2.08
C GLN A 94 -11.42 -17.48 -3.59
N MET A 95 -11.17 -18.47 -4.44
CA MET A 95 -11.07 -18.37 -5.91
C MET A 95 -9.92 -17.47 -6.45
N LYS A 96 -8.99 -17.05 -5.60
CA LYS A 96 -7.81 -16.24 -5.97
C LYS A 96 -6.51 -17.07 -5.96
N SER A 97 -6.56 -18.35 -6.27
CA SER A 97 -5.38 -19.24 -6.29
C SER A 97 -4.41 -18.98 -7.46
N ARG A 98 -4.79 -18.14 -8.43
CA ARG A 98 -3.87 -17.73 -9.51
C ARG A 98 -3.01 -16.56 -9.04
N THR A 99 -1.70 -16.72 -9.18
CA THR A 99 -0.73 -15.63 -8.97
C THR A 99 -1.10 -14.42 -9.82
N GLY A 100 -1.37 -13.30 -9.18
CA GLY A 100 -1.68 -12.05 -9.86
C GLY A 100 -0.47 -11.44 -10.54
N GLU A 101 -0.69 -10.66 -11.60
CA GLU A 101 0.38 -9.94 -12.32
C GLU A 101 1.17 -9.01 -11.39
N GLY A 102 0.53 -8.47 -10.34
CA GLY A 102 1.18 -7.63 -9.35
C GLY A 102 2.31 -8.33 -8.60
N LEU A 103 2.13 -9.61 -8.20
CA LEU A 103 3.19 -10.38 -7.56
C LEU A 103 4.34 -10.68 -8.52
N VAL A 104 4.04 -11.01 -9.77
CA VAL A 104 5.07 -11.24 -10.80
C VAL A 104 5.92 -9.98 -11.00
N TYR A 105 5.27 -8.81 -11.04
CA TYR A 105 5.95 -7.52 -11.13
C TYR A 105 6.87 -7.26 -9.93
N GLU A 106 6.38 -7.44 -8.70
CA GLU A 106 7.17 -7.25 -7.49
C GLU A 106 8.35 -8.22 -7.38
N LEU A 107 8.15 -9.50 -7.71
CA LEU A 107 9.23 -10.48 -7.76
C LEU A 107 10.29 -10.11 -8.80
N ARG A 108 9.88 -9.66 -9.99
CA ARG A 108 10.81 -9.21 -11.01
C ARG A 108 11.63 -8.01 -10.52
N ASN A 109 10.99 -7.03 -9.90
CA ASN A 109 11.68 -5.89 -9.30
C ASN A 109 12.65 -6.33 -8.20
N TYR A 110 12.22 -7.22 -7.33
CA TYR A 110 13.06 -7.75 -6.26
C TYR A 110 14.32 -8.42 -6.82
N PHE A 111 14.18 -9.31 -7.81
CA PHE A 111 15.32 -9.98 -8.43
C PHE A 111 16.23 -9.03 -9.21
N SER A 112 15.65 -8.05 -9.91
CA SER A 112 16.44 -7.04 -10.62
C SER A 112 17.27 -6.19 -9.66
N ASN A 113 16.70 -5.83 -8.51
CA ASN A 113 17.37 -5.06 -7.49
C ASN A 113 18.42 -5.88 -6.74
N TYR A 114 18.14 -7.17 -6.49
CA TYR A 114 19.08 -8.07 -5.84
C TYR A 114 20.34 -8.32 -6.66
N GLN A 115 20.22 -8.35 -7.98
CA GLN A 115 21.38 -8.46 -8.89
C GLN A 115 22.18 -7.16 -9.02
N GLY A 116 21.55 -5.99 -8.79
CA GLY A 116 22.16 -4.68 -8.95
C GLY A 116 22.69 -4.01 -7.69
N SER A 117 22.12 -4.33 -6.54
CA SER A 117 22.55 -3.79 -5.24
C SER A 117 22.19 -4.79 -4.13
N GLN A 118 23.13 -5.07 -3.23
CA GLN A 118 22.92 -6.00 -2.11
C GLN A 118 21.75 -5.62 -1.17
N ASP A 119 21.12 -4.46 -1.34
CA ASP A 119 20.15 -3.92 -0.40
C ASP A 119 18.68 -4.08 -0.81
N GLY A 120 18.38 -4.57 -2.03
CA GLY A 120 17.01 -4.93 -2.49
C GLY A 120 15.97 -3.78 -2.48
N LYS A 121 16.35 -2.57 -2.07
CA LYS A 121 15.45 -1.44 -1.83
C LYS A 121 15.28 -0.49 -3.02
N LEU A 122 16.08 -0.64 -4.07
CA LEU A 122 16.06 0.22 -5.24
C LEU A 122 15.05 -0.31 -6.27
N ASP A 123 13.95 0.39 -6.49
CA ASP A 123 13.02 0.12 -7.59
C ASP A 123 13.55 0.78 -8.87
N ILE A 124 14.34 0.01 -9.63
CA ILE A 124 14.97 0.46 -10.87
C ILE A 124 13.91 0.82 -11.92
N GLU A 125 12.84 0.04 -12.05
CA GLU A 125 11.77 0.32 -13.01
C GLU A 125 11.00 1.59 -12.66
N LYS A 126 10.77 1.83 -11.35
CA LYS A 126 10.16 3.07 -10.88
C LYS A 126 11.06 4.27 -11.15
N ALA A 127 12.36 4.14 -10.91
CA ALA A 127 13.34 5.17 -11.22
C ALA A 127 13.38 5.48 -12.73
N GLU A 128 13.42 4.46 -13.60
CA GLU A 128 13.34 4.65 -15.06
C GLU A 128 12.04 5.33 -15.50
N ARG A 129 10.90 4.96 -14.93
CA ARG A 129 9.61 5.58 -15.24
C ARG A 129 9.60 7.06 -14.86
N ILE A 130 10.12 7.38 -13.68
CA ILE A 130 10.25 8.78 -13.20
C ILE A 130 11.17 9.57 -14.14
N LEU A 131 12.31 9.02 -14.53
CA LEU A 131 13.26 9.66 -15.44
C LEU A 131 12.66 9.86 -16.84
N LYS A 132 11.94 8.87 -17.38
CA LYS A 132 11.23 8.98 -18.67
C LYS A 132 10.16 10.07 -18.63
N ASN A 133 9.39 10.17 -17.56
CA ASN A 133 8.38 11.22 -17.39
C ASN A 133 9.02 12.61 -17.28
N ARG A 134 10.05 12.76 -16.48
CA ARG A 134 10.81 14.03 -16.37
C ARG A 134 11.40 14.46 -17.70
N LYS A 135 11.97 13.52 -18.46
CA LYS A 135 12.50 13.81 -19.81
C LYS A 135 11.41 14.35 -20.74
N ARG A 136 10.20 13.79 -20.70
CA ARG A 136 9.04 14.28 -21.50
C ARG A 136 8.59 15.68 -21.06
N GLU A 137 8.55 15.96 -19.78
CA GLU A 137 8.23 17.29 -19.24
C GLU A 137 9.25 18.34 -19.69
N TRP A 138 10.53 18.03 -19.59
CA TRP A 138 11.60 18.93 -20.07
C TRP A 138 11.54 19.17 -21.57
N ALA A 139 11.19 18.16 -22.37
CA ALA A 139 11.01 18.34 -23.81
C ALA A 139 9.87 19.32 -24.12
N LYS A 140 8.71 19.19 -23.44
CA LYS A 140 7.59 20.14 -23.60
C LYS A 140 7.97 21.58 -23.22
N ILE A 141 8.65 21.74 -22.08
CA ILE A 141 9.11 23.07 -21.63
C ILE A 141 10.08 23.70 -22.65
N ARG A 142 10.93 22.88 -23.28
CA ARG A 142 11.85 23.35 -24.31
C ARG A 142 11.08 23.82 -25.56
N GLU A 143 10.15 23.04 -26.06
CA GLU A 143 9.30 23.39 -27.21
C GLU A 143 8.49 24.67 -26.95
N GLU A 144 7.93 24.83 -25.75
CA GLU A 144 7.20 26.04 -25.38
C GLU A 144 8.11 27.28 -25.35
N LYS A 145 9.35 27.15 -24.91
CA LYS A 145 10.33 28.25 -24.92
C LYS A 145 10.75 28.63 -26.33
N GLU A 146 11.00 27.64 -27.19
CA GLU A 146 11.36 27.88 -28.59
C GLU A 146 10.22 28.54 -29.37
N ASN A 147 8.96 28.13 -29.11
CA ASN A 147 7.78 28.76 -29.73
C ASN A 147 7.51 30.19 -29.23
N LYS A 148 7.94 30.55 -28.02
CA LYS A 148 7.82 31.94 -27.51
C LYS A 148 8.92 32.89 -28.00
N GLN A 149 10.00 32.37 -28.57
CA GLN A 149 11.10 33.15 -29.10
C GLN A 149 10.99 33.37 -30.62
N ARG A 150 10.04 32.76 -31.29
CA ARG A 150 9.63 33.03 -32.68
C ARG A 150 8.47 34.01 -32.74
#